data_aeff6d183bd9af7815e5f9a7b0bc17a2
#
_entry.id   aeff6d183bd9af7815e5f9a7b0bc17a2
#
_cell.length_a   1.000
_cell.length_b   1.000
_cell.length_c   1.000
_cell.angle_alpha   90.00
_cell.angle_beta   90.00
_cell.angle_gamma   90.00
#
_symmetry.space_group_name_H-M   'P 1'
#
loop_
_entity.id
_entity.type
_entity.pdbx_description
1 polymer ?
#
loop_
_entity_poly.entity_id
_entity_poly.type
_entity_poly.pdbx_seq_one_letter_code
_entity_poly.pdbx_strand_id
1 'polypeptide(L)'
;AQMAENVETLWRMIQNVTQDFRPANGTIWDALFSNWSSIPVHIDLIVGFPKPYDAVTMKDAAGQTHIVLDLIRWCDYGLPKNVEGVVRNLLAHEMTHAFIAARYPEADAASDGTDYRAKLDALTFHEGFAHLIAYEDTPIDQVNWDSDFWKRIEQMSREKMREAVVENEPERQKKHLRDGFCGRYEEKYACMCGMLYLV
;
A
#
# COMPACT_ATOMS: atom_id res chain seq x y z
N ALA A 1 24.14 3.04 18.80
CA ALA A 1 25.04 3.14 17.65
C ALA A 1 24.38 2.49 16.41
N GLN A 2 24.13 1.19 16.41
CA GLN A 2 23.58 0.48 15.23
C GLN A 2 22.25 1.06 14.69
N MET A 3 21.30 1.39 15.56
CA MET A 3 20.03 1.98 15.14
C MET A 3 20.23 3.32 14.43
N ALA A 4 21.12 4.17 14.89
CA ALA A 4 21.40 5.45 14.26
C ALA A 4 22.04 5.28 12.86
N GLU A 5 22.92 4.30 12.69
CA GLU A 5 23.52 3.96 11.40
C GLU A 5 22.45 3.42 10.42
N ASN A 6 21.53 2.59 10.92
CA ASN A 6 20.43 2.06 10.12
C ASN A 6 19.48 3.18 9.66
N VAL A 7 19.10 4.10 10.55
CA VAL A 7 18.27 5.26 10.22
C VAL A 7 18.93 6.15 9.18
N GLU A 8 20.24 6.42 9.33
CA GLU A 8 20.98 7.23 8.37
C GLU A 8 21.07 6.54 6.99
N THR A 9 21.25 5.22 6.98
CA THR A 9 21.29 4.42 5.75
C THR A 9 19.94 4.48 5.01
N LEU A 10 18.83 4.28 5.71
CA LEU A 10 17.47 4.40 5.15
C LEU A 10 17.21 5.80 4.62
N TRP A 11 17.53 6.82 5.41
CA TRP A 11 17.35 8.21 4.99
C TRP A 11 18.08 8.52 3.67
N ARG A 12 19.34 8.15 3.55
CA ARG A 12 20.11 8.35 2.30
C ARG A 12 19.52 7.57 1.13
N MET A 13 19.04 6.33 1.36
CA MET A 13 18.42 5.54 0.30
C MET A 13 17.13 6.13 -0.18
N ILE A 14 16.26 6.60 0.73
CA ILE A 14 15.02 7.27 0.37
C ILE A 14 15.33 8.51 -0.48
N GLN A 15 16.31 9.33 -0.08
CA GLN A 15 16.73 10.48 -0.86
C GLN A 15 17.20 10.11 -2.27
N ASN A 16 18.01 9.06 -2.41
CA ASN A 16 18.49 8.62 -3.71
C ASN A 16 17.36 8.10 -4.59
N VAL A 17 16.47 7.28 -4.04
CA VAL A 17 15.33 6.72 -4.79
C VAL A 17 14.37 7.82 -5.25
N THR A 18 14.16 8.85 -4.44
CA THR A 18 13.19 9.93 -4.76
C THR A 18 13.69 10.91 -5.82
N GLN A 19 14.99 11.01 -6.07
CA GLN A 19 15.55 11.92 -7.09
C GLN A 19 15.10 11.57 -8.51
N ASP A 20 15.03 10.26 -8.83
CA ASP A 20 14.64 9.75 -10.15
C ASP A 20 13.67 8.57 -9.99
N PHE A 21 12.63 8.77 -9.19
CA PHE A 21 11.70 7.70 -8.87
C PHE A 21 10.96 7.18 -10.11
N ARG A 22 11.09 5.88 -10.35
CA ARG A 22 10.36 5.13 -11.37
C ARG A 22 9.96 3.78 -10.80
N PRO A 23 8.66 3.49 -10.66
CA PRO A 23 8.21 2.16 -10.22
C PRO A 23 8.43 1.13 -11.32
N ALA A 24 8.58 -0.14 -10.94
CA ALA A 24 8.71 -1.25 -11.88
C ALA A 24 7.55 -1.31 -12.88
N ASN A 25 6.35 -0.93 -12.45
CA ASN A 25 5.12 -0.90 -13.24
C ASN A 25 4.69 0.52 -13.65
N GLY A 26 5.63 1.41 -13.89
CA GLY A 26 5.38 2.83 -14.22
C GLY A 26 4.51 3.05 -15.45
N THR A 27 4.54 2.14 -16.43
CA THR A 27 3.68 2.20 -17.62
C THR A 27 2.19 2.12 -17.28
N ILE A 28 1.83 1.46 -16.18
CA ILE A 28 0.44 1.40 -15.68
C ILE A 28 0.05 2.77 -15.11
N TRP A 29 0.94 3.44 -14.38
CA TRP A 29 0.69 4.82 -13.94
C TRP A 29 0.50 5.76 -15.13
N ASP A 30 1.35 5.66 -16.15
CA ASP A 30 1.24 6.50 -17.37
C ASP A 30 -0.12 6.30 -18.06
N ALA A 31 -0.64 5.07 -18.06
CA ALA A 31 -1.93 4.74 -18.65
C ALA A 31 -3.14 5.22 -17.82
N LEU A 32 -3.07 5.12 -16.50
CA LEU A 32 -4.21 5.35 -15.61
C LEU A 32 -4.23 6.75 -14.99
N PHE A 33 -3.08 7.31 -14.71
CA PHE A 33 -2.92 8.59 -14.03
C PHE A 33 -2.22 9.60 -14.95
N SER A 34 -2.93 10.07 -15.97
CA SER A 34 -2.37 11.09 -16.88
C SER A 34 -1.79 12.27 -16.09
N ASN A 35 -0.54 12.65 -16.41
CA ASN A 35 0.21 13.72 -15.71
C ASN A 35 0.48 13.45 -14.22
N TRP A 36 0.61 12.18 -13.80
CA TRP A 36 0.90 11.83 -12.40
C TRP A 36 2.15 12.56 -11.86
N SER A 37 3.16 12.80 -12.69
CA SER A 37 4.38 13.53 -12.32
C SER A 37 4.13 14.99 -11.93
N SER A 38 2.95 15.56 -12.23
CA SER A 38 2.55 16.90 -11.82
C SER A 38 1.75 16.93 -10.51
N ILE A 39 1.37 15.76 -9.97
CA ILE A 39 0.68 15.66 -8.68
C ILE A 39 1.73 15.86 -7.58
N PRO A 40 1.65 16.95 -6.79
CA PRO A 40 2.63 17.20 -5.75
C PRO A 40 2.42 16.18 -4.61
N VAL A 41 3.50 15.48 -4.28
CA VAL A 41 3.55 14.54 -3.14
C VAL A 41 4.75 14.91 -2.28
N HIS A 42 4.51 15.11 -0.98
CA HIS A 42 5.56 15.35 -0.01
C HIS A 42 5.92 14.04 0.70
N ILE A 43 7.21 13.80 0.90
CA ILE A 43 7.67 12.63 1.65
C ILE A 43 8.24 13.12 2.98
N ASP A 44 7.58 12.76 4.07
CA ASP A 44 7.95 13.11 5.42
C ASP A 44 8.57 11.91 6.13
N LEU A 45 9.79 12.09 6.62
CA LEU A 45 10.49 11.08 7.38
C LEU A 45 10.37 11.40 8.87
N ILE A 46 9.75 10.50 9.61
CA ILE A 46 9.50 10.69 11.04
C ILE A 46 10.06 9.54 11.88
N VAL A 47 9.94 9.69 13.17
CA VAL A 47 10.32 8.70 14.17
C VAL A 47 9.20 8.59 15.20
N GLY A 48 8.64 7.37 15.36
CA GLY A 48 7.65 7.10 16.40
C GLY A 48 6.19 7.24 15.94
N PHE A 49 5.87 6.85 14.73
CA PHE A 49 4.49 6.76 14.27
C PHE A 49 3.69 5.71 15.08
N PRO A 50 2.38 5.92 15.31
CA PRO A 50 1.56 4.97 16.04
C PRO A 50 1.50 3.60 15.36
N LYS A 51 1.62 2.52 16.14
CA LYS A 51 1.38 1.15 15.61
C LYS A 51 -0.06 1.00 15.11
N PRO A 52 -0.30 0.23 14.05
CA PRO A 52 0.64 -0.67 13.34
C PRO A 52 1.36 -0.03 12.14
N TYR A 53 1.18 1.25 11.91
CA TYR A 53 1.63 1.90 10.67
C TYR A 53 3.14 2.11 10.65
N ASP A 54 3.77 1.78 9.55
CA ASP A 54 5.17 2.07 9.19
C ASP A 54 5.28 3.07 8.03
N ALA A 55 4.21 3.17 7.24
CA ALA A 55 3.99 4.19 6.22
C ALA A 55 2.50 4.53 6.15
N VAL A 56 2.18 5.74 5.69
CA VAL A 56 0.80 6.16 5.42
C VAL A 56 0.76 7.33 4.44
N THR A 57 -0.19 7.30 3.52
CA THR A 57 -0.56 8.45 2.70
C THR A 57 -1.69 9.23 3.37
N MET A 58 -1.51 10.53 3.53
CA MET A 58 -2.49 11.40 4.17
C MET A 58 -2.51 12.80 3.54
N LYS A 59 -3.58 13.56 3.78
CA LYS A 59 -3.66 14.98 3.40
C LYS A 59 -3.50 15.87 4.64
N ASP A 60 -2.77 16.95 4.48
CA ASP A 60 -2.69 17.99 5.49
C ASP A 60 -3.93 18.90 5.49
N ALA A 61 -3.98 19.88 6.40
CA ALA A 61 -5.08 20.84 6.49
C ALA A 61 -5.23 21.76 5.24
N ALA A 62 -4.20 21.88 4.42
CA ALA A 62 -4.23 22.60 3.15
C ALA A 62 -4.62 21.68 1.96
N GLY A 63 -4.85 20.39 2.20
CA GLY A 63 -5.18 19.40 1.17
C GLY A 63 -3.95 18.88 0.41
N GLN A 64 -2.74 19.16 0.88
CA GLN A 64 -1.51 18.64 0.27
C GLN A 64 -1.32 17.18 0.67
N THR A 65 -0.87 16.37 -0.29
CA THR A 65 -0.64 14.94 -0.06
C THR A 65 0.75 14.70 0.51
N HIS A 66 0.79 13.97 1.61
CA HIS A 66 1.99 13.56 2.31
C HIS A 66 2.09 12.05 2.39
N ILE A 67 3.26 11.51 2.09
CA ILE A 67 3.65 10.14 2.42
C ILE A 67 4.55 10.20 3.65
N VAL A 68 4.05 9.69 4.76
CA VAL A 68 4.76 9.71 6.05
C VAL A 68 5.39 8.34 6.28
N LEU A 69 6.71 8.31 6.48
CA LEU A 69 7.49 7.07 6.67
C LEU A 69 8.14 7.06 8.05
N ASP A 70 7.96 6.00 8.83
CA ASP A 70 8.62 5.85 10.13
C ASP A 70 9.95 5.08 10.00
N LEU A 71 11.04 5.81 10.06
CA LEU A 71 12.40 5.27 9.90
C LEU A 71 12.75 4.21 10.96
N ILE A 72 12.23 4.32 12.19
CA ILE A 72 12.51 3.34 13.24
C ILE A 72 11.75 2.05 13.00
N ARG A 73 10.49 2.13 12.56
CA ARG A 73 9.69 0.95 12.22
C ARG A 73 10.36 0.10 11.15
N TRP A 74 10.90 0.75 10.15
CA TRP A 74 11.64 0.09 9.08
C TRP A 74 12.93 -0.57 9.58
N CYS A 75 13.61 0.06 10.52
CA CYS A 75 14.79 -0.53 11.15
C CYS A 75 14.44 -1.77 11.99
N ASP A 76 13.22 -1.85 12.57
CA ASP A 76 12.76 -3.02 13.34
C ASP A 76 12.59 -4.28 12.49
N TYR A 77 12.32 -4.14 11.19
CA TYR A 77 12.29 -5.27 10.23
C TYR A 77 13.69 -5.78 9.86
N GLY A 78 14.74 -5.13 10.32
CA GLY A 78 16.11 -5.30 9.82
C GLY A 78 16.29 -4.62 8.47
N LEU A 79 17.53 -4.27 8.10
CA LEU A 79 17.79 -3.77 6.77
C LEU A 79 17.92 -4.96 5.81
N PRO A 80 16.95 -5.15 4.88
CA PRO A 80 17.02 -6.23 3.91
C PRO A 80 18.21 -6.03 2.97
N LYS A 81 18.68 -7.09 2.34
CA LYS A 81 19.79 -7.03 1.37
C LYS A 81 19.52 -6.10 0.20
N ASN A 82 18.22 -5.95 -0.17
CA ASN A 82 17.75 -5.02 -1.21
C ASN A 82 16.89 -3.92 -0.59
N VAL A 83 17.49 -3.05 0.19
CA VAL A 83 16.77 -1.92 0.81
C VAL A 83 16.22 -0.95 -0.23
N GLU A 84 16.94 -0.74 -1.34
CA GLU A 84 16.48 0.14 -2.42
C GLU A 84 15.19 -0.35 -3.06
N GLY A 85 15.08 -1.65 -3.36
CA GLY A 85 13.85 -2.26 -3.87
C GLY A 85 12.70 -2.15 -2.88
N VAL A 86 12.96 -2.32 -1.58
CA VAL A 86 11.92 -2.15 -0.54
C VAL A 86 11.43 -0.69 -0.46
N VAL A 87 12.34 0.28 -0.52
CA VAL A 87 11.98 1.71 -0.55
C VAL A 87 11.16 2.02 -1.80
N ARG A 88 11.58 1.52 -2.96
CA ARG A 88 10.90 1.71 -4.24
C ARG A 88 9.50 1.10 -4.24
N ASN A 89 9.38 -0.11 -3.73
CA ASN A 89 8.12 -0.81 -3.54
C ASN A 89 7.14 0.00 -2.68
N LEU A 90 7.58 0.46 -1.50
CA LEU A 90 6.73 1.24 -0.61
C LEU A 90 6.32 2.57 -1.22
N LEU A 91 7.25 3.31 -1.81
CA LEU A 91 6.92 4.58 -2.46
C LEU A 91 5.93 4.38 -3.62
N ALA A 92 6.10 3.32 -4.42
CA ALA A 92 5.13 2.97 -5.47
C ALA A 92 3.74 2.71 -4.89
N HIS A 93 3.66 2.00 -3.78
CA HIS A 93 2.42 1.70 -3.06
C HIS A 93 1.73 2.98 -2.57
N GLU A 94 2.42 3.78 -1.78
CA GLU A 94 1.86 5.00 -1.17
C GLU A 94 1.53 6.07 -2.23
N MET A 95 2.38 6.25 -3.24
CA MET A 95 2.07 7.19 -4.33
C MET A 95 0.86 6.74 -5.14
N THR A 96 0.61 5.44 -5.28
CA THR A 96 -0.60 4.94 -5.94
C THR A 96 -1.86 5.38 -5.19
N HIS A 97 -1.88 5.34 -3.86
CA HIS A 97 -2.98 5.90 -3.05
C HIS A 97 -3.16 7.40 -3.32
N ALA A 98 -2.07 8.16 -3.35
CA ALA A 98 -2.12 9.59 -3.66
C ALA A 98 -2.74 9.88 -5.04
N PHE A 99 -2.38 9.09 -6.04
CA PHE A 99 -2.90 9.25 -7.40
C PHE A 99 -4.35 8.82 -7.54
N ILE A 100 -4.76 7.74 -6.86
CA ILE A 100 -6.18 7.34 -6.79
C ILE A 100 -7.00 8.47 -6.15
N ALA A 101 -6.57 8.99 -5.01
CA ALA A 101 -7.27 10.07 -4.31
C ALA A 101 -7.36 11.36 -5.13
N ALA A 102 -6.34 11.66 -5.95
CA ALA A 102 -6.35 12.82 -6.83
C ALA A 102 -7.22 12.63 -8.08
N ARG A 103 -7.26 11.44 -8.65
CA ARG A 103 -7.92 11.15 -9.93
C ARG A 103 -9.36 10.63 -9.76
N TYR A 104 -9.62 9.92 -8.67
CA TYR A 104 -10.88 9.27 -8.36
C TYR A 104 -11.36 9.61 -6.94
N PRO A 105 -11.65 10.90 -6.66
CA PRO A 105 -11.97 11.35 -5.30
C PRO A 105 -13.23 10.70 -4.71
N GLU A 106 -14.14 10.19 -5.54
CA GLU A 106 -15.32 9.45 -5.11
C GLU A 106 -14.95 8.08 -4.49
N ALA A 107 -13.91 7.41 -5.00
CA ALA A 107 -13.42 6.17 -4.43
C ALA A 107 -12.72 6.42 -3.09
N ASP A 108 -11.95 7.52 -2.99
CA ASP A 108 -11.30 7.96 -1.76
C ASP A 108 -12.34 8.31 -0.67
N ALA A 109 -13.39 9.04 -1.04
CA ALA A 109 -14.48 9.41 -0.11
C ALA A 109 -15.23 8.21 0.49
N ALA A 110 -15.32 7.09 -0.23
CA ALA A 110 -15.95 5.87 0.28
C ALA A 110 -15.20 5.27 1.47
N SER A 111 -13.87 5.45 1.53
CA SER A 111 -13.03 4.99 2.64
C SER A 111 -13.37 5.67 3.97
N ASP A 112 -13.77 6.94 3.92
CA ASP A 112 -14.14 7.76 5.10
C ASP A 112 -15.64 7.67 5.48
N GLY A 113 -16.44 7.04 4.63
CA GLY A 113 -17.89 6.88 4.82
C GLY A 113 -18.27 6.12 6.09
N THR A 114 -19.55 5.99 6.35
CA THR A 114 -20.08 5.19 7.48
C THR A 114 -20.56 3.80 7.05
N ASP A 115 -20.76 3.59 5.77
CA ASP A 115 -21.21 2.30 5.22
C ASP A 115 -20.04 1.30 5.20
N TYR A 116 -20.23 0.19 5.91
CA TYR A 116 -19.22 -0.83 6.04
C TYR A 116 -18.83 -1.49 4.71
N ARG A 117 -19.83 -1.77 3.85
CA ARG A 117 -19.57 -2.43 2.56
C ARG A 117 -18.84 -1.51 1.62
N ALA A 118 -19.24 -0.24 1.57
CA ALA A 118 -18.53 0.76 0.79
C ALA A 118 -17.06 0.91 1.24
N LYS A 119 -16.82 0.88 2.57
CA LYS A 119 -15.44 0.86 3.10
C LYS A 119 -14.66 -0.38 2.72
N LEU A 120 -15.28 -1.56 2.78
CA LEU A 120 -14.63 -2.81 2.42
C LEU A 120 -14.30 -2.85 0.92
N ASP A 121 -15.21 -2.37 0.07
CA ASP A 121 -14.99 -2.27 -1.37
C ASP A 121 -13.87 -1.26 -1.69
N ALA A 122 -13.90 -0.08 -1.08
CA ALA A 122 -12.84 0.93 -1.24
C ALA A 122 -11.48 0.39 -0.79
N LEU A 123 -11.41 -0.24 0.38
CA LEU A 123 -10.21 -0.88 0.90
C LEU A 123 -9.68 -1.94 -0.08
N THR A 124 -10.55 -2.82 -0.58
CA THR A 124 -10.19 -3.88 -1.51
C THR A 124 -9.61 -3.32 -2.82
N PHE A 125 -10.22 -2.26 -3.34
CA PHE A 125 -9.77 -1.60 -4.55
C PHE A 125 -8.43 -0.87 -4.33
N HIS A 126 -8.36 0.02 -3.34
CA HIS A 126 -7.17 0.85 -3.09
C HIS A 126 -5.95 0.01 -2.76
N GLU A 127 -6.08 -0.88 -1.77
CA GLU A 127 -4.97 -1.72 -1.33
C GLU A 127 -4.60 -2.77 -2.36
N GLY A 128 -5.59 -3.38 -3.01
CA GLY A 128 -5.33 -4.38 -4.05
C GLY A 128 -4.57 -3.79 -5.23
N PHE A 129 -4.97 -2.60 -5.67
CA PHE A 129 -4.31 -1.91 -6.78
C PHE A 129 -2.91 -1.41 -6.40
N ALA A 130 -2.76 -0.81 -5.21
CA ALA A 130 -1.46 -0.36 -4.73
C ALA A 130 -0.46 -1.52 -4.56
N HIS A 131 -0.92 -2.67 -4.02
CA HIS A 131 -0.11 -3.88 -3.92
C HIS A 131 0.29 -4.45 -5.29
N LEU A 132 -0.61 -4.41 -6.28
CA LEU A 132 -0.30 -4.88 -7.63
C LEU A 132 0.79 -4.03 -8.28
N ILE A 133 0.62 -2.70 -8.26
CA ILE A 133 1.58 -1.76 -8.88
C ILE A 133 2.96 -1.85 -8.23
N ALA A 134 2.99 -2.02 -6.91
CA ALA A 134 4.21 -2.03 -6.14
C ALA A 134 4.84 -3.43 -5.98
N TYR A 135 4.18 -4.49 -6.47
CA TYR A 135 4.53 -5.87 -6.13
C TYR A 135 6.04 -6.16 -6.19
N GLU A 136 6.65 -6.25 -5.02
CA GLU A 136 8.07 -6.58 -4.81
C GLU A 136 9.06 -5.86 -5.74
N ASP A 137 8.75 -4.63 -6.16
CA ASP A 137 9.50 -3.86 -7.17
C ASP A 137 9.74 -4.67 -8.46
N THR A 138 8.74 -5.47 -8.87
CA THR A 138 8.83 -6.41 -9.99
C THR A 138 7.77 -6.08 -11.06
N PRO A 139 8.13 -6.14 -12.35
CA PRO A 139 7.13 -6.05 -13.42
C PRO A 139 6.08 -7.15 -13.29
N ILE A 140 4.79 -6.79 -13.33
CA ILE A 140 3.69 -7.73 -13.08
C ILE A 140 3.57 -8.82 -14.14
N ASP A 141 4.05 -8.59 -15.34
CA ASP A 141 4.11 -9.56 -16.44
C ASP A 141 5.21 -10.62 -16.26
N GLN A 142 6.13 -10.41 -15.32
CA GLN A 142 7.19 -11.36 -14.97
C GLN A 142 6.79 -12.28 -13.79
N VAL A 143 5.64 -12.03 -13.17
CA VAL A 143 5.17 -12.82 -12.03
C VAL A 143 4.34 -14.01 -12.51
N ASN A 144 4.64 -15.20 -12.02
CA ASN A 144 3.82 -16.39 -12.27
C ASN A 144 2.60 -16.41 -11.33
N TRP A 145 1.55 -15.68 -11.71
CA TRP A 145 0.29 -15.60 -10.96
C TRP A 145 -0.46 -16.94 -10.90
N ASP A 146 -0.23 -17.85 -11.84
CA ASP A 146 -0.79 -19.20 -11.88
C ASP A 146 -0.12 -20.21 -10.94
N SER A 147 0.88 -19.79 -10.17
CA SER A 147 1.58 -20.69 -9.24
C SER A 147 0.65 -21.20 -8.12
N ASP A 148 0.99 -22.35 -7.55
CA ASP A 148 0.24 -22.94 -6.42
C ASP A 148 0.21 -22.01 -5.20
N PHE A 149 1.24 -21.16 -5.03
CA PHE A 149 1.27 -20.16 -3.99
C PHE A 149 0.12 -19.14 -4.18
N TRP A 150 0.00 -18.54 -5.36
CA TRP A 150 -1.02 -17.52 -5.62
C TRP A 150 -2.43 -18.10 -5.64
N LYS A 151 -2.62 -19.31 -6.19
CA LYS A 151 -3.91 -20.03 -6.13
C LYS A 151 -4.37 -20.27 -4.69
N ARG A 152 -3.44 -20.65 -3.81
CA ARG A 152 -3.75 -20.79 -2.38
C ARG A 152 -4.12 -19.45 -1.74
N ILE A 153 -3.35 -18.38 -1.99
CA ILE A 153 -3.66 -17.05 -1.47
C ILE A 153 -5.05 -16.59 -1.95
N GLU A 154 -5.35 -16.75 -3.22
CA GLU A 154 -6.64 -16.41 -3.80
C GLU A 154 -7.79 -17.14 -3.10
N GLN A 155 -7.67 -18.46 -2.93
CA GLN A 155 -8.69 -19.23 -2.25
C GLN A 155 -8.92 -18.74 -0.82
N MET A 156 -7.87 -18.61 -0.02
CA MET A 156 -7.95 -18.16 1.37
C MET A 156 -8.56 -16.76 1.48
N SER A 157 -8.14 -15.85 0.60
CA SER A 157 -8.62 -14.46 0.60
C SER A 157 -10.10 -14.38 0.20
N ARG A 158 -10.53 -15.15 -0.79
CA ARG A 158 -11.94 -15.23 -1.20
C ARG A 158 -12.84 -15.83 -0.10
N GLU A 159 -12.36 -16.82 0.64
CA GLU A 159 -13.10 -17.40 1.78
C GLU A 159 -13.31 -16.31 2.85
N LYS A 160 -12.26 -15.60 3.24
CA LYS A 160 -12.32 -14.49 4.20
C LYS A 160 -13.22 -13.34 3.71
N MET A 161 -13.12 -12.98 2.44
CA MET A 161 -13.97 -11.93 1.85
C MET A 161 -15.46 -12.30 1.93
N ARG A 162 -15.83 -13.57 1.66
CA ARG A 162 -17.22 -14.03 1.80
C ARG A 162 -17.73 -13.88 3.22
N GLU A 163 -16.90 -14.19 4.24
CA GLU A 163 -17.25 -13.95 5.65
C GLU A 163 -17.44 -12.45 5.91
N ALA A 164 -16.52 -11.62 5.45
CA ALA A 164 -16.56 -10.18 5.67
C ALA A 164 -17.79 -9.51 5.04
N VAL A 165 -18.12 -9.84 3.79
CA VAL A 165 -19.23 -9.21 3.06
C VAL A 165 -20.60 -9.42 3.74
N VAL A 166 -20.80 -10.53 4.46
CA VAL A 166 -22.06 -10.83 5.14
C VAL A 166 -22.09 -10.44 6.61
N GLU A 167 -20.98 -9.92 7.14
CA GLU A 167 -20.87 -9.55 8.56
C GLU A 167 -21.78 -8.35 8.89
N ASN A 168 -22.58 -8.46 9.95
CA ASN A 168 -23.53 -7.43 10.39
C ASN A 168 -23.23 -6.90 11.80
N GLU A 169 -22.28 -7.52 12.53
CA GLU A 169 -21.94 -7.10 13.88
C GLU A 169 -20.86 -6.01 13.81
N PRO A 170 -21.09 -4.78 14.34
CA PRO A 170 -20.20 -3.63 14.13
C PRO A 170 -18.75 -3.84 14.59
N GLU A 171 -18.52 -4.53 15.71
CA GLU A 171 -17.16 -4.75 16.20
C GLU A 171 -16.39 -5.77 15.32
N ARG A 172 -17.10 -6.75 14.76
CA ARG A 172 -16.51 -7.67 13.78
C ARG A 172 -16.26 -7.00 12.44
N GLN A 173 -17.15 -6.10 12.02
CA GLN A 173 -16.92 -5.28 10.82
C GLN A 173 -15.65 -4.45 10.94
N LYS A 174 -15.42 -3.77 12.08
CA LYS A 174 -14.17 -3.06 12.35
C LYS A 174 -12.95 -3.98 12.30
N LYS A 175 -13.09 -5.19 12.86
CA LYS A 175 -12.03 -6.19 12.81
C LYS A 175 -11.73 -6.62 11.37
N HIS A 176 -12.75 -6.88 10.56
CA HIS A 176 -12.60 -7.24 9.15
C HIS A 176 -11.90 -6.16 8.34
N LEU A 177 -12.27 -4.87 8.53
CA LEU A 177 -11.60 -3.76 7.85
C LEU A 177 -10.12 -3.71 8.23
N ARG A 178 -9.78 -3.79 9.52
CA ARG A 178 -8.38 -3.79 9.97
C ARG A 178 -7.59 -4.99 9.46
N ASP A 179 -8.14 -6.19 9.60
CA ASP A 179 -7.45 -7.43 9.22
C ASP A 179 -7.37 -7.57 7.68
N GLY A 180 -8.19 -6.83 6.93
CA GLY A 180 -8.22 -6.87 5.48
C GLY A 180 -6.96 -6.35 4.78
N PHE A 181 -6.19 -5.46 5.44
CA PHE A 181 -4.97 -4.87 4.86
C PHE A 181 -3.70 -5.11 5.69
N CYS A 182 -3.80 -5.74 6.86
CA CYS A 182 -2.65 -5.97 7.74
C CYS A 182 -2.09 -7.37 7.61
N GLY A 183 -0.77 -7.51 7.82
CA GLY A 183 -0.08 -8.78 7.91
C GLY A 183 0.57 -9.27 6.62
N ARG A 184 0.77 -10.58 6.51
CA ARG A 184 1.36 -11.24 5.34
C ARG A 184 0.32 -11.43 4.23
N TYR A 185 0.73 -11.90 3.07
CA TYR A 185 -0.18 -12.20 1.95
C TYR A 185 -1.32 -13.15 2.33
N GLU A 186 -1.07 -14.11 3.22
CA GLU A 186 -2.07 -15.04 3.72
C GLU A 186 -3.09 -14.38 4.67
N GLU A 187 -2.79 -13.22 5.21
CA GLU A 187 -3.58 -12.55 6.26
C GLU A 187 -4.38 -11.36 5.72
N LYS A 188 -3.78 -10.52 4.85
CA LYS A 188 -4.37 -9.30 4.29
C LYS A 188 -5.36 -9.58 3.13
N TYR A 189 -6.45 -10.24 3.44
CA TYR A 189 -7.36 -10.81 2.44
C TYR A 189 -8.00 -9.79 1.48
N ALA A 190 -8.31 -8.58 1.94
CA ALA A 190 -8.91 -7.57 1.06
C ALA A 190 -7.91 -7.07 0.02
N CYS A 191 -6.66 -6.78 0.43
CA CYS A 191 -5.57 -6.47 -0.49
C CYS A 191 -5.41 -7.57 -1.54
N MET A 192 -5.36 -8.82 -1.10
CA MET A 192 -5.13 -9.96 -2.00
C MET A 192 -6.32 -10.22 -2.93
N CYS A 193 -7.56 -10.08 -2.45
CA CYS A 193 -8.72 -10.14 -3.33
C CYS A 193 -8.69 -9.08 -4.42
N GLY A 194 -8.37 -7.83 -4.08
CA GLY A 194 -8.27 -6.73 -5.04
C GLY A 194 -7.12 -6.95 -6.02
N MET A 195 -5.93 -7.30 -5.54
CA MET A 195 -4.75 -7.54 -6.36
C MET A 195 -4.99 -8.69 -7.36
N LEU A 196 -5.45 -9.85 -6.88
CA LEU A 196 -5.63 -11.06 -7.70
C LEU A 196 -6.87 -11.03 -8.60
N TYR A 197 -7.75 -10.04 -8.43
CA TYR A 197 -8.84 -9.79 -9.37
C TYR A 197 -8.37 -9.09 -10.65
N LEU A 198 -7.24 -8.39 -10.58
CA LEU A 198 -6.71 -7.55 -11.66
C LEU A 198 -5.66 -8.25 -12.54
N VAL A 199 -5.25 -9.49 -12.21
CA VAL A 199 -4.21 -10.27 -12.93
C VAL A 199 -4.70 -11.54 -13.61
#